data_8ee17d22bc6c76a4467fe2794153cde5
#
_entry.id   8ee17d22bc6c76a4467fe2794153cde5
#
_cell.length_a   1.000
_cell.length_b   1.000
_cell.length_c   1.000
_cell.angle_alpha   90.00
_cell.angle_beta   90.00
_cell.angle_gamma   90.00
#
_symmetry.space_group_name_H-M   'P 1'
#
loop_
_entity.id
_entity.type
_entity.pdbx_description
1 polymer ?
#
loop_
_entity_poly.entity_id
_entity_poly.type
_entity_poly.pdbx_seq_one_letter_code
_entity_poly.pdbx_strand_id
1 'polypeptide(L)'
;MVFDLFNVTLPPEHDFYLVNVRCFRHTDRGHGKLVGVRLTVLGCSGSVVGPDSPASGYLLSAPDTPPLVIDFGGGVLGALQRHADPNSVHVLLSHLHADHCLDLPGLFVWRRYHPSPATKRGVMYGPANTWARLGAASSPEGGEIDDFSDIFEIRHWVDNQAVQIGSLTVMPKLVCHPTESYGLRITDPSGATLVYSGDTGFCDALIDLARGADVFLCEASWTHSLARPPKLHLSGTEAGRAAAQAGVSELLLTHIPPWTSREDVISEAKAEFDGPVHAVVCNESFDVARS
;
A
#
# COMPACT_ATOMS: atom_id res chain seq x y z
N MET A 1 37.90 -9.90 -23.89
CA MET A 1 38.72 -10.52 -22.80
C MET A 1 37.71 -11.12 -21.85
N VAL A 2 37.43 -12.41 -22.01
CA VAL A 2 36.43 -13.16 -21.26
C VAL A 2 37.05 -13.52 -19.92
N PHE A 3 36.48 -13.06 -18.82
CA PHE A 3 36.89 -13.53 -17.48
C PHE A 3 36.04 -14.74 -17.12
N ASP A 4 36.67 -15.91 -17.19
CA ASP A 4 36.21 -17.15 -16.57
C ASP A 4 36.38 -17.01 -15.05
N LEU A 5 35.30 -16.85 -14.33
CA LEU A 5 35.26 -16.89 -12.88
C LEU A 5 34.19 -17.89 -12.45
N PHE A 6 34.54 -19.18 -12.37
CA PHE A 6 33.93 -20.17 -11.47
C PHE A 6 34.65 -21.49 -11.50
N ASN A 7 35.83 -21.52 -10.85
CA ASN A 7 36.40 -22.75 -10.33
C ASN A 7 36.80 -22.51 -8.87
N VAL A 8 35.78 -22.57 -7.99
CA VAL A 8 36.00 -22.71 -6.55
C VAL A 8 35.73 -24.18 -6.21
N THR A 9 36.78 -24.95 -6.09
CA THR A 9 36.77 -26.29 -5.47
C THR A 9 36.50 -26.10 -3.99
N LEU A 10 35.33 -26.50 -3.52
CA LEU A 10 34.99 -26.59 -2.11
C LEU A 10 35.67 -27.84 -1.51
N PRO A 11 36.26 -27.77 -0.29
CA PRO A 11 36.80 -28.92 0.41
C PRO A 11 35.66 -29.86 0.85
N PRO A 12 35.90 -31.17 0.94
CA PRO A 12 34.94 -32.13 1.44
C PRO A 12 34.82 -32.04 2.97
N GLU A 13 33.59 -32.31 3.45
CA GLU A 13 33.19 -32.46 4.85
C GLU A 13 32.92 -31.19 5.65
N HIS A 14 31.71 -30.66 5.47
CA HIS A 14 30.94 -30.08 6.59
C HIS A 14 29.48 -30.54 6.46
N ASP A 15 29.02 -31.20 7.51
CA ASP A 15 27.63 -31.58 7.71
C ASP A 15 26.70 -30.37 7.48
N PHE A 16 25.95 -30.40 6.40
CA PHE A 16 24.84 -29.49 6.20
C PHE A 16 23.78 -29.82 7.27
N TYR A 17 23.75 -29.02 8.32
CA TYR A 17 22.57 -28.93 9.14
C TYR A 17 21.41 -28.53 8.23
N LEU A 18 20.58 -29.49 7.89
CA LEU A 18 19.24 -29.23 7.35
C LEU A 18 18.48 -28.42 8.41
N VAL A 19 18.60 -27.09 8.32
CA VAL A 19 17.65 -26.23 8.99
C VAL A 19 16.33 -26.57 8.36
N ASN A 20 15.51 -27.32 9.09
CA ASN A 20 14.11 -27.50 8.77
C ASN A 20 13.47 -26.12 8.75
N VAL A 21 13.49 -25.49 7.59
CA VAL A 21 12.58 -24.35 7.30
C VAL A 21 11.19 -24.98 7.37
N ARG A 22 10.58 -24.91 8.53
CA ARG A 22 9.15 -25.14 8.65
C ARG A 22 8.51 -24.12 7.73
N CYS A 23 8.16 -24.53 6.53
CA CYS A 23 7.10 -23.89 5.79
C CYS A 23 5.95 -23.74 6.76
N PHE A 24 5.69 -22.51 7.19
CA PHE A 24 4.48 -22.22 7.93
C PHE A 24 3.34 -22.63 7.01
N ARG A 25 2.81 -23.85 7.25
CA ARG A 25 1.50 -24.19 6.72
C ARG A 25 0.60 -23.11 7.27
N HIS A 26 0.03 -22.34 6.37
CA HIS A 26 -1.09 -21.47 6.65
C HIS A 26 -2.06 -22.26 7.52
N THR A 27 -2.05 -22.04 8.82
CA THR A 27 -3.09 -22.60 9.69
C THR A 27 -4.33 -21.83 9.31
N ASP A 28 -5.16 -22.46 8.54
CA ASP A 28 -6.53 -22.06 8.26
C ASP A 28 -7.26 -21.94 9.61
N ARG A 29 -7.09 -20.80 10.28
CA ARG A 29 -7.91 -20.43 11.43
C ARG A 29 -9.22 -20.01 10.82
N GLY A 30 -10.18 -20.95 10.84
CA GLY A 30 -11.58 -20.87 10.47
C GLY A 30 -12.05 -19.50 9.97
N HIS A 31 -11.70 -19.15 8.75
CA HIS A 31 -12.20 -17.96 8.11
C HIS A 31 -13.63 -18.27 7.68
N GLY A 32 -14.59 -17.72 8.40
CA GLY A 32 -15.94 -17.56 7.87
C GLY A 32 -15.81 -16.99 6.46
N LYS A 33 -16.67 -17.41 5.53
CA LYS A 33 -16.66 -16.94 4.15
C LYS A 33 -16.52 -15.40 4.18
N LEU A 34 -15.44 -14.88 3.60
CA LEU A 34 -15.21 -13.42 3.54
C LEU A 34 -16.41 -12.79 2.83
N VAL A 35 -17.08 -11.86 3.51
CA VAL A 35 -18.20 -11.11 2.97
C VAL A 35 -17.77 -9.65 2.93
N GLY A 36 -17.70 -9.05 1.74
CA GLY A 36 -17.25 -7.68 1.57
C GLY A 36 -15.72 -7.53 1.47
N VAL A 37 -15.22 -6.33 1.70
CA VAL A 37 -13.80 -5.98 1.65
C VAL A 37 -13.18 -6.04 3.04
N ARG A 38 -12.01 -6.67 3.14
CA ARG A 38 -11.14 -6.58 4.32
C ARG A 38 -9.88 -5.82 3.97
N LEU A 39 -9.62 -4.77 4.73
CA LEU A 39 -8.37 -4.03 4.75
C LEU A 39 -7.43 -4.64 5.79
N THR A 40 -6.21 -5.00 5.42
CA THR A 40 -5.14 -5.38 6.36
C THR A 40 -3.97 -4.43 6.20
N VAL A 41 -3.51 -3.84 7.29
CA VAL A 41 -2.41 -2.87 7.31
C VAL A 41 -1.07 -3.63 7.29
N LEU A 42 -0.35 -3.59 6.18
CA LEU A 42 0.99 -4.16 6.05
C LEU A 42 2.06 -3.21 6.60
N GLY A 43 1.83 -1.91 6.44
CA GLY A 43 2.67 -0.84 6.91
C GLY A 43 1.93 0.49 6.88
N CYS A 44 2.21 1.36 7.85
CA CYS A 44 1.54 2.65 8.05
C CYS A 44 2.48 3.76 8.52
N SER A 45 3.80 3.54 8.47
CA SER A 45 4.79 4.58 8.76
C SER A 45 4.90 5.52 7.57
N GLY A 46 4.82 6.82 7.81
CA GLY A 46 4.97 7.86 6.79
C GLY A 46 6.43 8.22 6.55
N SER A 47 6.75 8.64 5.34
CA SER A 47 8.05 9.13 4.85
C SER A 47 9.20 8.12 4.92
N VAL A 48 9.25 7.26 5.91
CA VAL A 48 10.29 6.23 6.13
C VAL A 48 9.72 5.01 6.82
N VAL A 49 10.47 3.92 6.78
CA VAL A 49 10.20 2.73 7.61
C VAL A 49 10.40 3.09 9.08
N GLY A 50 9.43 2.79 9.92
CA GLY A 50 9.54 2.92 11.38
C GLY A 50 10.07 1.64 12.05
N PRO A 51 10.44 1.71 13.35
CA PRO A 51 10.92 0.54 14.07
C PRO A 51 9.85 -0.56 14.21
N ASP A 52 8.58 -0.16 14.30
CA ASP A 52 7.45 -1.06 14.55
C ASP A 52 6.53 -1.23 13.33
N SER A 53 6.81 -0.55 12.22
CA SER A 53 5.97 -0.60 11.01
C SER A 53 6.79 -0.39 9.74
N PRO A 54 6.56 -1.22 8.70
CA PRO A 54 6.91 -0.86 7.33
C PRO A 54 6.35 0.51 6.93
N ALA A 55 6.88 1.07 5.86
CA ALA A 55 6.29 2.23 5.19
C ALA A 55 4.92 1.86 4.58
N SER A 56 4.32 2.75 3.81
CA SER A 56 2.94 2.59 3.32
C SER A 56 2.71 1.31 2.53
N GLY A 57 1.75 0.51 2.97
CA GLY A 57 1.30 -0.71 2.28
C GLY A 57 0.03 -1.29 2.91
N TYR A 58 -0.99 -1.55 2.08
CA TYR A 58 -2.31 -2.00 2.56
C TYR A 58 -2.84 -3.11 1.68
N LEU A 59 -3.13 -4.26 2.28
CA LEU A 59 -3.69 -5.41 1.58
C LEU A 59 -5.22 -5.36 1.62
N LEU A 60 -5.84 -5.42 0.45
CA LEU A 60 -7.28 -5.63 0.31
C LEU A 60 -7.55 -7.07 -0.10
N SER A 61 -8.46 -7.68 0.62
CA SER A 61 -9.02 -9.00 0.31
C SER A 61 -10.54 -8.87 0.11
N ALA A 62 -11.06 -9.43 -0.97
CA ALA A 62 -12.48 -9.47 -1.27
C ALA A 62 -12.83 -10.77 -2.01
N PRO A 63 -14.10 -11.26 -1.95
CA PRO A 63 -14.54 -12.39 -2.75
C PRO A 63 -14.30 -12.15 -4.24
N ASP A 64 -13.97 -13.20 -4.98
CA ASP A 64 -13.78 -13.19 -6.44
C ASP A 64 -12.80 -12.10 -6.95
N THR A 65 -11.86 -11.70 -6.09
CA THR A 65 -10.87 -10.67 -6.37
C THR A 65 -9.48 -11.19 -6.01
N PRO A 66 -8.46 -11.07 -6.89
CA PRO A 66 -7.09 -11.33 -6.48
C PRO A 66 -6.70 -10.39 -5.34
N PRO A 67 -5.82 -10.79 -4.42
CA PRO A 67 -5.34 -9.89 -3.39
C PRO A 67 -4.75 -8.61 -4.00
N LEU A 68 -5.19 -7.44 -3.55
CA LEU A 68 -4.71 -6.14 -4.02
C LEU A 68 -3.84 -5.51 -2.94
N VAL A 69 -2.65 -5.04 -3.29
CA VAL A 69 -1.82 -4.25 -2.37
C VAL A 69 -1.80 -2.81 -2.84
N ILE A 70 -2.32 -1.91 -2.00
CA ILE A 70 -2.22 -0.47 -2.22
C ILE A 70 -0.91 0.00 -1.62
N ASP A 71 -0.07 0.60 -2.43
CA ASP A 71 1.30 1.02 -2.14
C ASP A 71 2.22 -0.13 -1.68
N PHE A 72 3.52 0.05 -1.90
CA PHE A 72 4.51 -1.00 -1.68
C PHE A 72 5.82 -0.38 -1.18
N GLY A 73 5.74 0.33 -0.07
CA GLY A 73 6.88 0.99 0.57
C GLY A 73 7.81 0.00 1.27
N GLY A 74 8.95 0.49 1.74
CA GLY A 74 9.98 -0.33 2.37
C GLY A 74 9.45 -1.22 3.48
N GLY A 75 9.77 -2.52 3.44
CA GLY A 75 9.37 -3.55 4.40
C GLY A 75 8.01 -4.21 4.14
N VAL A 76 7.23 -3.71 3.18
CA VAL A 76 5.89 -4.24 2.84
C VAL A 76 5.96 -5.66 2.30
N LEU A 77 6.98 -6.01 1.50
CA LEU A 77 7.15 -7.38 1.02
C LEU A 77 7.28 -8.39 2.17
N GLY A 78 8.06 -8.04 3.18
CA GLY A 78 8.23 -8.88 4.37
C GLY A 78 6.94 -9.03 5.19
N ALA A 79 6.17 -7.96 5.32
CA ALA A 79 4.87 -7.99 5.99
C ALA A 79 3.83 -8.80 5.19
N LEU A 80 3.77 -8.62 3.86
CA LEU A 80 2.85 -9.29 2.96
C LEU A 80 2.93 -10.82 3.05
N GLN A 81 4.13 -11.38 3.17
CA GLN A 81 4.36 -12.83 3.25
C GLN A 81 3.63 -13.50 4.43
N ARG A 82 3.19 -12.74 5.45
CA ARG A 82 2.39 -13.26 6.57
C ARG A 82 0.90 -13.38 6.25
N HIS A 83 0.44 -12.70 5.21
CA HIS A 83 -0.98 -12.52 4.90
C HIS A 83 -1.39 -13.08 3.53
N ALA A 84 -0.50 -13.03 2.53
CA ALA A 84 -0.78 -13.51 1.18
C ALA A 84 0.50 -14.00 0.49
N ASP A 85 0.32 -14.82 -0.56
CA ASP A 85 1.42 -15.20 -1.45
C ASP A 85 1.78 -14.01 -2.36
N PRO A 86 3.03 -13.50 -2.33
CA PRO A 86 3.47 -12.40 -3.19
C PRO A 86 3.31 -12.68 -4.69
N ASN A 87 3.25 -13.95 -5.10
CA ASN A 87 3.00 -14.34 -6.50
C ASN A 87 1.56 -14.05 -6.97
N SER A 88 0.62 -13.93 -6.04
CA SER A 88 -0.81 -13.78 -6.35
C SER A 88 -1.29 -12.35 -6.39
N VAL A 89 -0.50 -11.38 -5.89
CA VAL A 89 -0.98 -10.01 -5.68
C VAL A 89 -0.99 -9.18 -6.97
N HIS A 90 -1.95 -8.27 -7.02
CA HIS A 90 -1.96 -7.10 -7.90
C HIS A 90 -1.56 -5.86 -7.08
N VAL A 91 -1.05 -4.82 -7.72
CA VAL A 91 -0.52 -3.64 -7.04
C VAL A 91 -1.24 -2.38 -7.52
N LEU A 92 -1.60 -1.50 -6.59
CA LEU A 92 -2.24 -0.22 -6.84
C LEU A 92 -1.38 0.88 -6.21
N LEU A 93 -0.64 1.63 -7.01
CA LEU A 93 0.22 2.70 -6.51
C LEU A 93 -0.52 4.03 -6.49
N SER A 94 -0.57 4.67 -5.34
CA SER A 94 -1.08 6.04 -5.23
C SER A 94 -0.15 7.03 -5.92
N HIS A 95 1.14 6.95 -5.64
CA HIS A 95 2.19 7.77 -6.24
C HIS A 95 3.57 7.09 -6.13
N LEU A 96 4.66 7.78 -6.54
CA LEU A 96 5.97 7.14 -6.74
C LEU A 96 7.07 7.65 -5.79
N HIS A 97 6.72 8.20 -4.61
CA HIS A 97 7.70 8.42 -3.57
C HIS A 97 8.25 7.08 -3.03
N ALA A 98 9.45 7.13 -2.47
CA ALA A 98 10.20 5.94 -2.08
C ALA A 98 9.45 5.07 -1.06
N ASP A 99 8.81 5.69 -0.10
CA ASP A 99 8.06 5.06 0.98
C ASP A 99 6.69 4.49 0.55
N HIS A 100 6.35 4.61 -0.75
CA HIS A 100 5.16 4.02 -1.37
C HIS A 100 5.47 2.99 -2.45
N CYS A 101 6.72 2.87 -2.93
CA CYS A 101 6.98 2.00 -4.07
C CYS A 101 8.32 1.25 -4.06
N LEU A 102 9.28 1.59 -3.20
CA LEU A 102 10.64 1.05 -3.36
C LEU A 102 10.90 -0.33 -2.75
N ASP A 103 9.89 -1.05 -2.28
CA ASP A 103 10.03 -2.49 -2.00
C ASP A 103 9.59 -3.37 -3.18
N LEU A 104 9.07 -2.75 -4.26
CA LEU A 104 8.68 -3.45 -5.49
C LEU A 104 9.84 -4.16 -6.21
N PRO A 105 11.07 -3.62 -6.30
CA PRO A 105 12.20 -4.37 -6.82
C PRO A 105 12.39 -5.73 -6.12
N GLY A 106 12.17 -5.80 -4.81
CA GLY A 106 12.18 -7.05 -4.06
C GLY A 106 11.06 -8.02 -4.49
N LEU A 107 9.86 -7.50 -4.75
CA LEU A 107 8.75 -8.29 -5.28
C LEU A 107 9.06 -8.80 -6.71
N PHE A 108 9.77 -8.03 -7.55
CA PHE A 108 10.18 -8.47 -8.88
C PHE A 108 11.12 -9.66 -8.80
N VAL A 109 12.12 -9.60 -7.90
CA VAL A 109 13.01 -10.73 -7.61
C VAL A 109 12.22 -11.94 -7.12
N TRP A 110 11.28 -11.75 -6.18
CA TRP A 110 10.43 -12.84 -5.68
C TRP A 110 9.68 -13.51 -6.82
N ARG A 111 8.97 -12.76 -7.64
CA ARG A 111 8.12 -13.30 -8.71
C ARG A 111 8.90 -14.03 -9.81
N ARG A 112 10.16 -13.63 -10.08
CA ARG A 112 11.02 -14.25 -11.09
C ARG A 112 11.77 -15.47 -10.56
N TYR A 113 12.29 -15.39 -9.34
CA TYR A 113 13.33 -16.30 -8.86
C TYR A 113 12.95 -17.13 -7.64
N HIS A 114 11.76 -16.98 -7.09
CA HIS A 114 11.28 -17.87 -6.05
C HIS A 114 11.24 -19.33 -6.56
N PRO A 115 11.55 -20.38 -5.75
CA PRO A 115 11.49 -21.79 -6.18
C PRO A 115 10.15 -22.20 -6.80
N SER A 116 9.08 -21.51 -6.47
CA SER A 116 7.77 -21.59 -7.14
C SER A 116 7.42 -20.20 -7.66
N PRO A 117 7.93 -19.80 -8.85
CA PRO A 117 7.75 -18.45 -9.37
C PRO A 117 6.30 -18.20 -9.78
N ALA A 118 5.95 -16.95 -9.99
CA ALA A 118 4.63 -16.56 -10.46
C ALA A 118 4.36 -17.15 -11.86
N THR A 119 3.24 -17.84 -12.01
CA THR A 119 2.82 -18.44 -13.30
C THR A 119 2.01 -17.50 -14.17
N LYS A 120 1.56 -16.37 -13.62
CA LYS A 120 0.78 -15.33 -14.30
C LYS A 120 1.32 -13.96 -13.94
N ARG A 121 1.22 -13.03 -14.87
CA ARG A 121 1.51 -11.63 -14.59
C ARG A 121 0.49 -11.07 -13.60
N GLY A 122 0.99 -10.25 -12.65
CA GLY A 122 0.13 -9.36 -11.89
C GLY A 122 -0.31 -8.17 -12.72
N VAL A 123 -1.34 -7.45 -12.29
CA VAL A 123 -1.66 -6.12 -12.83
C VAL A 123 -1.14 -5.09 -11.84
N MET A 124 -0.50 -4.04 -12.35
CA MET A 124 -0.03 -2.91 -11.57
C MET A 124 -0.63 -1.63 -12.13
N TYR A 125 -1.46 -0.97 -11.35
CA TYR A 125 -1.93 0.38 -11.64
C TYR A 125 -1.09 1.42 -10.93
N GLY A 126 -0.79 2.53 -11.59
CA GLY A 126 -0.05 3.63 -10.98
C GLY A 126 0.02 4.88 -11.85
N PRO A 127 0.73 5.92 -11.40
CA PRO A 127 1.02 7.12 -12.15
C PRO A 127 1.71 6.85 -13.49
N ALA A 128 1.71 7.83 -14.39
CA ALA A 128 2.26 7.70 -15.74
C ALA A 128 3.73 7.24 -15.79
N ASN A 129 4.55 7.65 -14.81
CA ASN A 129 5.97 7.33 -14.76
C ASN A 129 6.31 6.01 -14.03
N THR A 130 5.33 5.17 -13.70
CA THR A 130 5.52 3.91 -12.94
C THR A 130 6.59 3.01 -13.57
N TRP A 131 6.52 2.78 -14.87
CA TRP A 131 7.51 1.98 -15.60
C TRP A 131 8.94 2.49 -15.43
N ALA A 132 9.16 3.76 -15.76
CA ALA A 132 10.49 4.35 -15.73
C ALA A 132 11.06 4.40 -14.30
N ARG A 133 10.22 4.76 -13.32
CA ARG A 133 10.63 4.87 -11.91
C ARG A 133 11.04 3.53 -11.33
N LEU A 134 10.23 2.50 -11.53
CA LEU A 134 10.48 1.18 -10.97
C LEU A 134 11.55 0.41 -11.73
N GLY A 135 11.58 0.53 -13.06
CA GLY A 135 12.63 -0.06 -13.88
C GLY A 135 14.02 0.50 -13.56
N ALA A 136 14.12 1.83 -13.34
CA ALA A 136 15.37 2.44 -12.88
C ALA A 136 15.75 1.99 -11.45
N ALA A 137 14.77 1.75 -10.57
CA ALA A 137 15.04 1.30 -9.19
C ALA A 137 15.44 -0.18 -9.11
N SER A 138 15.06 -1.00 -10.09
CA SER A 138 15.39 -2.43 -10.15
C SER A 138 16.61 -2.75 -11.02
N SER A 139 17.05 -1.82 -11.89
CA SER A 139 18.24 -2.01 -12.70
C SER A 139 19.52 -2.00 -11.83
N PRO A 140 20.45 -2.94 -12.04
CA PRO A 140 21.76 -2.92 -11.39
C PRO A 140 22.68 -1.84 -11.97
N GLU A 141 22.42 -1.36 -13.18
CA GLU A 141 23.24 -0.39 -13.89
C GLU A 141 22.62 1.01 -13.86
N GLY A 142 23.45 2.00 -13.53
CA GLY A 142 23.01 3.41 -13.50
C GLY A 142 22.60 3.89 -14.89
N GLY A 143 21.38 4.42 -14.99
CA GLY A 143 20.84 4.95 -16.24
C GLY A 143 20.11 3.94 -17.14
N GLU A 144 20.05 2.68 -16.74
CA GLU A 144 19.26 1.66 -17.42
C GLU A 144 17.88 1.46 -16.75
N ILE A 145 16.95 0.90 -17.50
CA ILE A 145 15.59 0.58 -17.03
C ILE A 145 15.38 -0.93 -17.20
N ASP A 146 15.20 -1.64 -16.08
CA ASP A 146 14.82 -3.05 -16.09
C ASP A 146 13.43 -3.24 -16.69
N ASP A 147 13.29 -4.21 -17.59
CA ASP A 147 12.00 -4.63 -18.14
C ASP A 147 11.37 -5.68 -17.23
N PHE A 148 10.33 -5.31 -16.54
CA PHE A 148 9.54 -6.20 -15.68
C PHE A 148 8.15 -6.53 -16.25
N SER A 149 7.96 -6.39 -17.57
CA SER A 149 6.72 -6.75 -18.29
C SER A 149 6.45 -8.25 -18.29
N ASP A 150 7.45 -9.06 -18.00
CA ASP A 150 7.33 -10.51 -17.82
C ASP A 150 6.49 -10.89 -16.58
N ILE A 151 6.51 -10.05 -15.53
CA ILE A 151 5.87 -10.32 -14.23
C ILE A 151 4.68 -9.41 -13.93
N PHE A 152 4.63 -8.22 -14.51
CA PHE A 152 3.51 -7.28 -14.34
C PHE A 152 3.02 -6.71 -15.67
N GLU A 153 1.70 -6.58 -15.80
CA GLU A 153 1.04 -5.72 -16.77
C GLU A 153 0.81 -4.35 -16.13
N ILE A 154 1.47 -3.31 -16.66
CA ILE A 154 1.36 -1.94 -16.14
C ILE A 154 0.23 -1.21 -16.81
N ARG A 155 -0.60 -0.58 -16.01
CA ARG A 155 -1.71 0.29 -16.42
C ARG A 155 -1.61 1.61 -15.68
N HIS A 156 -1.93 2.70 -16.38
CA HIS A 156 -1.90 4.02 -15.77
C HIS A 156 -3.28 4.44 -15.28
N TRP A 157 -3.28 5.14 -14.15
CA TRP A 157 -4.49 5.78 -13.68
C TRP A 157 -4.93 6.89 -14.64
N VAL A 158 -6.23 7.02 -14.80
CA VAL A 158 -6.87 8.17 -15.46
C VAL A 158 -7.79 8.79 -14.43
N ASP A 159 -7.59 10.08 -14.14
CA ASP A 159 -8.36 10.81 -13.13
C ASP A 159 -9.87 10.67 -13.34
N ASN A 160 -10.58 10.32 -12.25
CA ASN A 160 -12.03 10.07 -12.26
C ASN A 160 -12.52 8.94 -13.19
N GLN A 161 -11.63 8.08 -13.71
CA GLN A 161 -12.04 6.93 -14.52
C GLN A 161 -11.99 5.64 -13.69
N ALA A 162 -13.15 5.15 -13.32
CA ALA A 162 -13.28 3.90 -12.57
C ALA A 162 -12.80 2.69 -13.39
N VAL A 163 -12.14 1.75 -12.72
CA VAL A 163 -11.70 0.46 -13.27
C VAL A 163 -12.26 -0.67 -12.44
N GLN A 164 -12.54 -1.82 -13.11
CA GLN A 164 -13.00 -3.03 -12.43
C GLN A 164 -11.82 -3.97 -12.20
N ILE A 165 -11.64 -4.43 -10.94
CA ILE A 165 -10.61 -5.39 -10.57
C ILE A 165 -11.24 -6.49 -9.72
N GLY A 166 -11.45 -7.67 -10.32
CA GLY A 166 -12.27 -8.71 -9.69
C GLY A 166 -13.70 -8.20 -9.45
N SER A 167 -14.18 -8.33 -8.23
CA SER A 167 -15.50 -7.84 -7.82
C SER A 167 -15.51 -6.34 -7.44
N LEU A 168 -14.34 -5.71 -7.32
CA LEU A 168 -14.20 -4.34 -6.83
C LEU A 168 -14.18 -3.30 -7.95
N THR A 169 -14.85 -2.19 -7.74
CA THR A 169 -14.72 -0.97 -8.54
C THR A 169 -13.73 -0.04 -7.85
N VAL A 170 -12.67 0.36 -8.55
CA VAL A 170 -11.65 1.30 -8.06
C VAL A 170 -11.70 2.58 -8.88
N MET A 171 -11.92 3.71 -8.24
CA MET A 171 -11.93 5.03 -8.85
C MET A 171 -10.77 5.85 -8.31
N PRO A 172 -9.76 6.16 -9.15
CA PRO A 172 -8.67 7.05 -8.81
C PRO A 172 -9.12 8.51 -8.94
N LYS A 173 -8.61 9.37 -8.06
CA LYS A 173 -8.80 10.82 -8.14
C LYS A 173 -7.48 11.52 -7.85
N LEU A 174 -7.06 12.41 -8.72
CA LEU A 174 -5.91 13.27 -8.48
C LEU A 174 -6.13 14.10 -7.22
N VAL A 175 -5.16 14.08 -6.32
CA VAL A 175 -5.15 14.82 -5.06
C VAL A 175 -4.01 15.84 -5.02
N CYS A 176 -3.94 16.65 -3.98
CA CYS A 176 -3.04 17.79 -3.91
C CYS A 176 -1.68 17.39 -3.33
N HIS A 177 -0.74 17.00 -4.18
CA HIS A 177 0.61 16.60 -3.80
C HIS A 177 1.64 17.15 -4.82
N PRO A 178 2.93 17.34 -4.45
CA PRO A 178 3.95 17.88 -5.38
C PRO A 178 4.20 17.01 -6.62
N THR A 179 3.96 15.70 -6.52
CA THR A 179 4.04 14.74 -7.64
C THR A 179 2.65 14.26 -8.01
N GLU A 180 2.51 13.58 -9.16
CA GLU A 180 1.27 12.91 -9.54
C GLU A 180 0.88 11.89 -8.47
N SER A 181 -0.20 12.17 -7.73
CA SER A 181 -0.70 11.37 -6.61
C SER A 181 -2.20 11.19 -6.71
N TYR A 182 -2.65 9.97 -6.43
CA TYR A 182 -4.05 9.58 -6.50
C TYR A 182 -4.54 9.10 -5.13
N GLY A 183 -5.66 9.64 -4.70
CA GLY A 183 -6.52 8.94 -3.76
C GLY A 183 -7.33 7.86 -4.50
N LEU A 184 -7.70 6.81 -3.81
CA LEU A 184 -8.42 5.67 -4.37
C LEU A 184 -9.73 5.44 -3.63
N ARG A 185 -10.87 5.43 -4.35
CA ARG A 185 -12.16 5.00 -3.82
C ARG A 185 -12.45 3.59 -4.30
N ILE A 186 -12.59 2.65 -3.36
CA ILE A 186 -12.83 1.24 -3.60
C ILE A 186 -14.26 0.91 -3.14
N THR A 187 -15.06 0.38 -4.05
CA THR A 187 -16.45 0.01 -3.77
C THR A 187 -16.68 -1.45 -4.11
N ASP A 188 -17.27 -2.19 -3.19
CA ASP A 188 -17.65 -3.58 -3.39
C ASP A 188 -19.06 -3.72 -4.01
N PRO A 189 -19.49 -4.94 -4.41
CA PRO A 189 -20.81 -5.15 -4.99
C PRO A 189 -21.99 -4.82 -4.05
N SER A 190 -21.78 -4.77 -2.73
CA SER A 190 -22.80 -4.38 -1.75
C SER A 190 -22.96 -2.86 -1.66
N GLY A 191 -22.02 -2.11 -2.23
CA GLY A 191 -21.91 -0.66 -2.12
C GLY A 191 -21.09 -0.20 -0.92
N ALA A 192 -20.48 -1.12 -0.14
CA ALA A 192 -19.54 -0.76 0.91
C ALA A 192 -18.28 -0.11 0.32
N THR A 193 -17.82 0.97 0.95
CA THR A 193 -16.82 1.86 0.36
C THR A 193 -15.66 2.16 1.31
N LEU A 194 -14.46 1.83 0.85
CA LEU A 194 -13.19 2.26 1.43
C LEU A 194 -12.60 3.38 0.57
N VAL A 195 -12.15 4.46 1.19
CA VAL A 195 -11.34 5.48 0.53
C VAL A 195 -9.96 5.52 1.15
N TYR A 196 -8.92 5.50 0.31
CA TYR A 196 -7.53 5.78 0.68
C TYR A 196 -7.11 7.13 0.12
N SER A 197 -6.55 7.98 0.96
CA SER A 197 -6.19 9.35 0.56
C SER A 197 -5.02 9.40 -0.43
N GLY A 198 -4.09 8.42 -0.41
CA GLY A 198 -2.73 8.65 -0.87
C GLY A 198 -2.08 9.76 -0.04
N ASP A 199 -0.92 10.26 -0.49
CA ASP A 199 -0.32 11.47 0.09
C ASP A 199 -0.93 12.72 -0.54
N THR A 200 -1.37 13.65 0.30
CA THR A 200 -2.10 14.84 -0.14
C THR A 200 -2.06 15.95 0.90
N GLY A 201 -2.07 17.20 0.47
CA GLY A 201 -2.53 18.29 1.32
C GLY A 201 -4.05 18.42 1.31
N PHE A 202 -4.59 19.27 2.18
CA PHE A 202 -6.02 19.52 2.27
C PHE A 202 -6.56 20.15 0.97
N CYS A 203 -7.57 19.51 0.36
CA CYS A 203 -8.16 19.96 -0.90
C CYS A 203 -9.56 19.40 -1.14
N ASP A 204 -10.34 20.09 -1.99
CA ASP A 204 -11.70 19.69 -2.33
C ASP A 204 -11.75 18.32 -3.02
N ALA A 205 -10.73 17.99 -3.82
CA ALA A 205 -10.65 16.69 -4.49
C ALA A 205 -10.65 15.50 -3.52
N LEU A 206 -9.95 15.65 -2.37
CA LEU A 206 -9.93 14.64 -1.31
C LEU A 206 -11.31 14.51 -0.65
N ILE A 207 -11.94 15.64 -0.32
CA ILE A 207 -13.28 15.66 0.30
C ILE A 207 -14.31 15.01 -0.61
N ASP A 208 -14.28 15.36 -1.90
CA ASP A 208 -15.19 14.78 -2.89
C ASP A 208 -14.98 13.27 -3.06
N LEU A 209 -13.73 12.81 -3.08
CA LEU A 209 -13.40 11.39 -3.17
C LEU A 209 -13.94 10.63 -1.94
N ALA A 210 -13.76 11.19 -0.75
CA ALA A 210 -14.14 10.57 0.51
C ALA A 210 -15.65 10.65 0.82
N ARG A 211 -16.42 11.44 0.05
CA ARG A 211 -17.83 11.72 0.34
C ARG A 211 -18.66 10.46 0.60
N GLY A 212 -19.23 10.37 1.83
CA GLY A 212 -20.08 9.27 2.27
C GLY A 212 -19.39 7.90 2.27
N ALA A 213 -18.07 7.84 2.45
CA ALA A 213 -17.36 6.57 2.59
C ALA A 213 -17.67 5.90 3.93
N ASP A 214 -17.78 4.57 3.93
CA ASP A 214 -17.94 3.81 5.17
C ASP A 214 -16.64 3.82 5.97
N VAL A 215 -15.48 3.69 5.29
CA VAL A 215 -14.16 3.78 5.91
C VAL A 215 -13.28 4.74 5.11
N PHE A 216 -12.66 5.69 5.80
CA PHE A 216 -11.69 6.61 5.23
C PHE A 216 -10.30 6.39 5.83
N LEU A 217 -9.42 5.71 5.09
CA LEU A 217 -8.01 5.54 5.41
C LEU A 217 -7.25 6.77 4.92
N CYS A 218 -6.95 7.67 5.84
CA CYS A 218 -6.43 9.00 5.56
C CYS A 218 -5.04 9.20 6.13
N GLU A 219 -4.11 9.74 5.34
CA GLU A 219 -2.83 10.17 5.85
C GLU A 219 -2.99 11.26 6.92
N ALA A 220 -2.05 11.30 7.88
CA ALA A 220 -1.94 12.34 8.90
C ALA A 220 -0.49 12.44 9.38
N SER A 221 0.38 12.96 8.53
CA SER A 221 1.83 12.86 8.72
C SER A 221 2.38 13.72 9.85
N TRP A 222 1.65 14.74 10.30
CA TRP A 222 2.13 15.66 11.33
C TRP A 222 1.01 16.24 12.21
N THR A 223 1.42 16.83 13.32
CA THR A 223 0.57 17.70 14.12
C THR A 223 0.35 19.02 13.42
N HIS A 224 -0.79 19.65 13.68
CA HIS A 224 -1.22 20.87 12.98
C HIS A 224 -0.30 22.05 13.28
N SER A 225 0.11 22.76 12.22
CA SER A 225 0.87 24.01 12.32
C SER A 225 0.79 24.78 11.01
N LEU A 226 0.55 26.09 11.09
CA LEU A 226 0.56 26.98 9.93
C LEU A 226 1.94 27.12 9.27
N ALA A 227 3.01 26.69 9.95
CA ALA A 227 4.37 26.68 9.39
C ALA A 227 4.66 25.45 8.50
N ARG A 228 3.73 24.48 8.38
CA ARG A 228 3.91 23.31 7.53
C ARG A 228 3.78 23.69 6.04
N PRO A 229 4.54 23.03 5.16
CA PRO A 229 4.39 23.24 3.72
C PRO A 229 2.96 22.93 3.27
N PRO A 230 2.28 23.84 2.56
CA PRO A 230 0.95 23.56 2.03
C PRO A 230 1.03 22.50 0.92
N LYS A 231 -0.05 21.75 0.72
CA LYS A 231 -0.20 20.78 -0.37
C LYS A 231 0.83 19.63 -0.38
N LEU A 232 1.36 19.29 0.78
CA LEU A 232 2.32 18.20 0.90
C LEU A 232 1.70 17.02 1.66
N HIS A 233 1.29 17.24 2.90
CA HIS A 233 0.64 16.24 3.75
C HIS A 233 -0.45 16.88 4.61
N LEU A 234 -1.25 16.05 5.27
CA LEU A 234 -2.26 16.46 6.24
C LEU A 234 -1.71 16.41 7.67
N SER A 235 -2.27 17.28 8.51
CA SER A 235 -2.24 17.14 9.97
C SER A 235 -3.42 16.32 10.46
N GLY A 236 -3.40 15.92 11.74
CA GLY A 236 -4.56 15.31 12.39
C GLY A 236 -5.81 16.18 12.28
N THR A 237 -5.67 17.50 12.52
CA THR A 237 -6.75 18.50 12.34
C THR A 237 -7.34 18.48 10.93
N GLU A 238 -6.48 18.45 9.90
CA GLU A 238 -6.93 18.49 8.50
C GLU A 238 -7.58 17.17 8.08
N ALA A 239 -7.05 16.02 8.54
CA ALA A 239 -7.65 14.71 8.31
C ALA A 239 -9.05 14.61 8.94
N GLY A 240 -9.19 15.05 10.21
CA GLY A 240 -10.48 15.11 10.89
C GLY A 240 -11.48 16.03 10.19
N ARG A 241 -11.03 17.21 9.76
CA ARG A 241 -11.86 18.17 9.00
C ARG A 241 -12.32 17.61 7.65
N ALA A 242 -11.41 16.92 6.93
CA ALA A 242 -11.77 16.27 5.67
C ALA A 242 -12.82 15.17 5.90
N ALA A 243 -12.68 14.37 6.94
CA ALA A 243 -13.61 13.32 7.31
C ALA A 243 -15.01 13.89 7.65
N ALA A 244 -15.07 14.96 8.45
CA ALA A 244 -16.30 15.66 8.81
C ALA A 244 -17.00 16.25 7.58
N GLN A 245 -16.28 16.96 6.71
CA GLN A 245 -16.83 17.57 5.51
C GLN A 245 -17.29 16.55 4.47
N ALA A 246 -16.62 15.41 4.40
CA ALA A 246 -17.00 14.30 3.52
C ALA A 246 -18.16 13.47 4.08
N GLY A 247 -18.46 13.57 5.37
CA GLY A 247 -19.49 12.77 6.03
C GLY A 247 -19.18 11.28 6.01
N VAL A 248 -17.96 10.90 6.32
CA VAL A 248 -17.53 9.49 6.38
C VAL A 248 -18.05 8.84 7.67
N SER A 249 -18.17 7.49 7.68
CA SER A 249 -18.66 6.79 8.88
C SER A 249 -17.53 6.52 9.87
N GLU A 250 -16.31 6.23 9.40
CA GLU A 250 -15.12 5.96 10.23
C GLU A 250 -13.86 6.55 9.60
N LEU A 251 -13.00 7.14 10.43
CA LEU A 251 -11.69 7.69 10.06
C LEU A 251 -10.56 6.82 10.60
N LEU A 252 -9.78 6.23 9.70
CA LEU A 252 -8.55 5.51 10.00
C LEU A 252 -7.36 6.39 9.61
N LEU A 253 -6.55 6.81 10.60
CA LEU A 253 -5.36 7.63 10.39
C LEU A 253 -4.16 6.72 10.09
N THR A 254 -3.40 7.09 9.06
CA THR A 254 -2.23 6.34 8.61
C THR A 254 -1.10 7.29 8.16
N HIS A 255 -0.01 6.74 7.66
CA HIS A 255 1.14 7.50 7.16
C HIS A 255 1.73 8.43 8.23
N ILE A 256 1.76 7.99 9.49
CA ILE A 256 2.30 8.77 10.61
C ILE A 256 3.78 8.42 10.77
N PRO A 257 4.71 9.38 10.53
CA PRO A 257 6.13 9.15 10.67
C PRO A 257 6.53 8.81 12.12
N PRO A 258 7.63 8.06 12.33
CA PRO A 258 8.04 7.62 13.67
C PRO A 258 8.41 8.75 14.63
N TRP A 259 8.65 9.94 14.13
CA TRP A 259 8.92 11.15 14.93
C TRP A 259 7.69 12.01 15.21
N THR A 260 6.51 11.60 14.77
CA THR A 260 5.25 12.32 14.98
C THR A 260 4.45 11.64 16.10
N SER A 261 3.97 12.41 17.07
CA SER A 261 3.12 11.90 18.16
C SER A 261 1.77 11.43 17.60
N ARG A 262 1.53 10.14 17.70
CA ARG A 262 0.27 9.51 17.27
C ARG A 262 -0.90 9.99 18.14
N GLU A 263 -0.67 10.15 19.43
CA GLU A 263 -1.67 10.62 20.40
C GLU A 263 -2.14 12.04 20.06
N ASP A 264 -1.21 12.92 19.69
CA ASP A 264 -1.55 14.30 19.32
C ASP A 264 -2.33 14.32 18.01
N VAL A 265 -1.90 13.56 17.00
CA VAL A 265 -2.60 13.45 15.71
C VAL A 265 -4.04 12.92 15.89
N ILE A 266 -4.23 11.89 16.72
CA ILE A 266 -5.57 11.35 17.06
C ILE A 266 -6.40 12.43 17.78
N SER A 267 -5.81 13.12 18.76
CA SER A 267 -6.50 14.17 19.51
C SER A 267 -6.96 15.31 18.61
N GLU A 268 -6.11 15.74 17.70
CA GLU A 268 -6.44 16.76 16.70
C GLU A 268 -7.58 16.32 15.78
N ALA A 269 -7.54 15.09 15.26
CA ALA A 269 -8.57 14.58 14.39
C ALA A 269 -9.95 14.47 15.09
N LYS A 270 -9.95 14.01 16.35
CA LYS A 270 -11.16 13.93 17.20
C LYS A 270 -11.75 15.28 17.56
N ALA A 271 -10.97 16.36 17.52
CA ALA A 271 -11.50 17.70 17.74
C ALA A 271 -12.30 18.23 16.54
N GLU A 272 -12.14 17.66 15.36
CA GLU A 272 -12.79 18.10 14.11
C GLU A 272 -13.83 17.09 13.58
N PHE A 273 -13.81 15.83 14.04
CA PHE A 273 -14.69 14.76 13.55
C PHE A 273 -15.32 14.00 14.71
N ASP A 274 -16.64 13.98 14.77
CA ASP A 274 -17.43 13.36 15.85
C ASP A 274 -17.55 11.82 15.72
N GLY A 275 -17.21 11.26 14.56
CA GLY A 275 -17.24 9.81 14.31
C GLY A 275 -16.06 9.06 14.92
N PRO A 276 -16.01 7.73 14.78
CA PRO A 276 -14.88 6.92 15.22
C PRO A 276 -13.57 7.33 14.55
N VAL A 277 -12.51 7.53 15.35
CA VAL A 277 -11.16 7.84 14.89
C VAL A 277 -10.17 6.84 15.48
N HIS A 278 -9.41 6.18 14.63
CA HIS A 278 -8.36 5.23 15.01
C HIS A 278 -7.08 5.45 14.18
N ALA A 279 -5.91 5.48 14.83
CA ALA A 279 -4.64 5.45 14.10
C ALA A 279 -4.20 4.01 13.95
N VAL A 280 -4.18 3.52 12.71
CA VAL A 280 -3.91 2.11 12.40
C VAL A 280 -2.48 1.70 12.76
N VAL A 281 -2.30 0.43 13.13
CA VAL A 281 -0.99 -0.19 13.34
C VAL A 281 -0.78 -1.39 12.44
N CYS A 282 0.49 -1.75 12.23
CA CYS A 282 0.87 -2.88 11.40
C CYS A 282 0.21 -4.18 11.86
N ASN A 283 -0.29 -4.98 10.93
CA ASN A 283 -1.05 -6.23 11.10
C ASN A 283 -2.49 -6.08 11.63
N GLU A 284 -3.01 -4.88 11.82
CA GLU A 284 -4.45 -4.71 12.06
C GLU A 284 -5.27 -5.01 10.80
N SER A 285 -6.51 -5.43 11.00
CA SER A 285 -7.46 -5.67 9.91
C SER A 285 -8.82 -5.08 10.24
N PHE A 286 -9.47 -4.50 9.22
CA PHE A 286 -10.76 -3.85 9.31
C PHE A 286 -11.67 -4.43 8.23
N ASP A 287 -12.89 -4.84 8.61
CA ASP A 287 -13.92 -5.24 7.66
C ASP A 287 -14.68 -3.99 7.22
N VAL A 288 -14.67 -3.71 5.91
CA VAL A 288 -15.41 -2.59 5.33
C VAL A 288 -16.84 -3.06 5.11
N ALA A 289 -17.74 -2.56 5.90
CA ALA A 289 -19.16 -2.85 5.82
C ALA A 289 -19.95 -1.56 5.59
N ARG A 290 -21.05 -1.67 4.86
CA ARG A 290 -21.94 -0.54 4.65
C ARG A 290 -22.59 -0.14 5.98
N SER A 291 -22.43 1.14 6.34
CA SER A 291 -23.03 1.76 7.52
C SER A 291 -24.52 2.06 7.33
#